data_ec15215a3fa00610a79bdf6a6ab528f7
#
_entry.id   ec15215a3fa00610a79bdf6a6ab528f7
#
_cell.length_a   1.000
_cell.length_b   1.000
_cell.length_c   1.000
_cell.angle_alpha   90.00
_cell.angle_beta   90.00
_cell.angle_gamma   90.00
#
_symmetry.space_group_name_H-M   'P 1'
#
loop_
_entity.id
_entity.type
_entity.pdbx_description
1 polymer ?
#
loop_
_entity_poly.entity_id
_entity_poly.type
_entity_poly.pdbx_seq_one_letter_code
_entity_poly.pdbx_strand_id
1 'polypeptide(L)'
;MKLPAAIKGATWLYDRVWLPIIPVLRRHRRLTDGFEQRLGNSLPRPADVWIQAASAGEAFLALELARTIQVRDRVSVLLSTHTKQGEEILRKHLPDGDSPAKQTPPEIAYFPLDRPSIMSSVVRAVGPRVMVLLETEIWPGHLLALKRSGCRILLLNGRLTPRSLTRYRLWPGLWRKLGPDEVLAVSPGDAGRFKTLFPDSVISTMPNMKFDRMAPPDSTASSTPAAELLPEAAPFIVLGSIRHEEERPTAAMISALLATVPGAVIGLFPRHLGRLGAWRTILARAGLRWRLRSELKHAVEAGAIILWDRFGELAGAYEAAEAAFIGGSLAPLGGQNFLEPLQYGIIPVIGPHWDNFKWVGPEVVAEGLLKVAANWQQAVDLLARAVAEKGSRAGVRAAARNYIDARRGGTRRACQSVLKYLKPVDRTEWGD
;
A
#
# COMPACT_ATOMS: atom_id res chain seq x y z
N MET A 1 34.30 -7.35 -0.81
CA MET A 1 34.15 -6.65 0.51
C MET A 1 34.81 -7.50 1.62
N LYS A 2 35.79 -6.99 2.34
CA LYS A 2 36.38 -7.67 3.54
C LYS A 2 35.48 -7.34 4.75
N LEU A 3 34.87 -8.33 5.35
CA LEU A 3 34.04 -8.18 6.56
C LEU A 3 34.90 -8.35 7.81
N PRO A 4 34.67 -7.55 8.88
CA PRO A 4 35.27 -7.79 10.20
C PRO A 4 34.94 -9.21 10.71
N ALA A 5 35.82 -9.80 11.50
CA ALA A 5 35.66 -11.15 12.05
C ALA A 5 34.34 -11.32 12.82
N ALA A 6 33.95 -10.31 13.60
CA ALA A 6 32.68 -10.30 14.35
C ALA A 6 31.46 -10.42 13.44
N ILE A 7 31.44 -9.71 12.28
CA ILE A 7 30.34 -9.81 11.33
C ILE A 7 30.33 -11.17 10.63
N LYS A 8 31.49 -11.75 10.33
CA LYS A 8 31.60 -13.12 9.79
C LYS A 8 31.00 -14.15 10.74
N GLY A 9 31.39 -14.07 12.04
CA GLY A 9 30.83 -14.96 13.06
C GLY A 9 29.32 -14.82 13.23
N ALA A 10 28.84 -13.56 13.31
CA ALA A 10 27.41 -13.29 13.40
C ALA A 10 26.64 -13.82 12.17
N THR A 11 27.18 -13.65 10.96
CA THR A 11 26.57 -14.18 9.73
C THR A 11 26.53 -15.71 9.73
N TRP A 12 27.59 -16.37 10.19
CA TRP A 12 27.64 -17.83 10.31
C TRP A 12 26.60 -18.33 11.31
N LEU A 13 26.49 -17.69 12.49
CA LEU A 13 25.47 -18.02 13.48
C LEU A 13 24.06 -17.79 12.93
N TYR A 14 23.82 -16.68 12.26
CA TYR A 14 22.55 -16.37 11.61
C TYR A 14 22.16 -17.44 10.58
N ASP A 15 23.10 -17.92 9.76
CA ASP A 15 22.85 -19.02 8.83
C ASP A 15 22.44 -20.31 9.55
N ARG A 16 23.04 -20.62 10.70
CA ARG A 16 22.75 -21.82 11.48
C ARG A 16 21.39 -21.76 12.19
N VAL A 17 20.98 -20.58 12.65
CA VAL A 17 19.68 -20.38 13.30
C VAL A 17 18.52 -20.72 12.35
N TRP A 18 18.68 -20.56 11.04
CA TRP A 18 17.66 -20.94 10.05
C TRP A 18 17.43 -22.46 9.94
N LEU A 19 18.41 -23.30 10.29
CA LEU A 19 18.29 -24.77 10.14
C LEU A 19 17.07 -25.36 10.88
N PRO A 20 16.86 -25.07 12.17
CA PRO A 20 15.67 -25.56 12.88
C PRO A 20 14.40 -24.79 12.52
N ILE A 21 14.50 -23.56 11.98
CA ILE A 21 13.34 -22.72 11.64
C ILE A 21 12.69 -23.20 10.34
N ILE A 22 13.46 -23.54 9.33
CA ILE A 22 12.95 -23.93 8.00
C ILE A 22 11.91 -25.07 8.05
N PRO A 23 12.10 -26.18 8.79
CA PRO A 23 11.11 -27.25 8.88
C PRO A 23 9.77 -26.78 9.48
N VAL A 24 9.81 -25.85 10.43
CA VAL A 24 8.62 -25.24 11.04
C VAL A 24 7.90 -24.37 10.02
N LEU A 25 8.64 -23.52 9.30
CA LEU A 25 8.09 -22.64 8.26
C LEU A 25 7.44 -23.44 7.11
N ARG A 26 7.96 -24.62 6.78
CA ARG A 26 7.40 -25.50 5.74
C ARG A 26 5.94 -25.89 6.02
N ARG A 27 5.56 -25.96 7.30
CA ARG A 27 4.19 -26.28 7.75
C ARG A 27 3.27 -25.06 7.85
N HIS A 28 3.82 -23.85 7.66
CA HIS A 28 3.06 -22.63 7.86
C HIS A 28 2.25 -22.29 6.60
N ARG A 29 0.91 -22.30 6.69
CA ARG A 29 -0.06 -22.12 5.58
C ARG A 29 0.21 -20.93 4.65
N ARG A 30 0.81 -19.86 5.15
CA ARG A 30 1.12 -18.65 4.34
C ARG A 30 2.40 -18.76 3.52
N LEU A 31 3.20 -19.79 3.74
CA LEU A 31 4.51 -19.98 3.10
C LEU A 31 4.55 -21.22 2.20
N THR A 32 3.50 -22.03 2.16
CA THR A 32 3.42 -23.24 1.34
C THR A 32 3.57 -22.93 -0.16
N ASP A 33 2.94 -21.83 -0.61
CA ASP A 33 3.07 -21.40 -2.01
C ASP A 33 4.50 -20.94 -2.30
N GLY A 34 5.12 -21.51 -3.33
CA GLY A 34 6.47 -21.20 -3.76
C GLY A 34 7.58 -21.57 -2.75
N PHE A 35 7.36 -22.54 -1.86
CA PHE A 35 8.32 -22.87 -0.81
C PHE A 35 9.69 -23.31 -1.38
N GLU A 36 9.72 -24.03 -2.50
CA GLU A 36 10.97 -24.44 -3.16
C GLU A 36 11.74 -23.24 -3.73
N GLN A 37 11.04 -22.21 -4.25
CA GLN A 37 11.67 -20.94 -4.64
C GLN A 37 12.26 -20.21 -3.41
N ARG A 38 11.52 -20.23 -2.29
CA ARG A 38 11.99 -19.60 -1.04
C ARG A 38 13.21 -20.29 -0.44
N LEU A 39 13.39 -21.58 -0.71
CA LEU A 39 14.58 -22.34 -0.34
C LEU A 39 15.73 -22.17 -1.34
N GLY A 40 15.50 -21.57 -2.49
CA GLY A 40 16.48 -21.47 -3.57
C GLY A 40 16.69 -22.79 -4.34
N ASN A 41 15.76 -23.74 -4.22
CA ASN A 41 15.79 -25.00 -4.97
C ASN A 41 15.25 -24.82 -6.42
N SER A 42 14.37 -23.84 -6.62
CA SER A 42 13.93 -23.36 -7.92
C SER A 42 14.43 -21.95 -8.11
N LEU A 43 15.46 -21.78 -8.94
CA LEU A 43 16.15 -20.50 -9.13
C LEU A 43 15.48 -19.68 -10.24
N PRO A 44 15.31 -18.36 -10.04
CA PRO A 44 14.89 -17.47 -11.11
C PRO A 44 15.96 -17.37 -12.21
N ARG A 45 15.54 -16.92 -13.40
CA ARG A 45 16.45 -16.62 -14.50
C ARG A 45 17.33 -15.39 -14.17
N PRO A 46 18.48 -15.24 -14.84
CA PRO A 46 19.28 -14.03 -14.73
C PRO A 46 18.48 -12.76 -15.08
N ALA A 47 18.70 -11.70 -14.30
CA ALA A 47 18.00 -10.43 -14.47
C ALA A 47 18.92 -9.24 -14.14
N ASP A 48 18.88 -8.17 -14.95
CA ASP A 48 19.65 -6.95 -14.72
C ASP A 48 19.15 -6.17 -13.50
N VAL A 49 17.83 -6.14 -13.32
CA VAL A 49 17.15 -5.44 -12.22
C VAL A 49 16.30 -6.42 -11.43
N TRP A 50 16.52 -6.47 -10.13
CA TRP A 50 15.67 -7.23 -9.21
C TRP A 50 14.88 -6.23 -8.35
N ILE A 51 13.54 -6.28 -8.38
CA ILE A 51 12.66 -5.42 -7.58
C ILE A 51 11.94 -6.27 -6.54
N GLN A 52 12.12 -5.95 -5.27
CA GLN A 52 11.45 -6.61 -4.15
C GLN A 52 10.24 -5.82 -3.68
N ALA A 53 9.10 -6.51 -3.57
CA ALA A 53 7.82 -6.00 -3.05
C ALA A 53 7.27 -6.94 -1.98
N ALA A 54 7.17 -6.51 -0.74
CA ALA A 54 6.75 -7.38 0.37
C ALA A 54 5.23 -7.58 0.43
N SER A 55 4.45 -6.59 0.03
CA SER A 55 3.00 -6.54 0.17
C SER A 55 2.28 -6.38 -1.18
N ALA A 56 0.96 -6.61 -1.16
CA ALA A 56 0.09 -6.36 -2.31
C ALA A 56 0.19 -4.91 -2.82
N GLY A 57 0.26 -3.93 -1.91
CA GLY A 57 0.41 -2.53 -2.28
C GLY A 57 1.73 -2.24 -2.99
N GLU A 58 2.83 -2.81 -2.49
CA GLU A 58 4.16 -2.68 -3.09
C GLU A 58 4.28 -3.44 -4.43
N ALA A 59 3.56 -4.57 -4.58
CA ALA A 59 3.52 -5.31 -5.84
C ALA A 59 3.07 -4.42 -7.01
N PHE A 60 2.08 -3.57 -6.79
CA PHE A 60 1.66 -2.61 -7.79
C PHE A 60 2.72 -1.52 -8.07
N LEU A 61 3.44 -1.05 -7.05
CA LEU A 61 4.53 -0.09 -7.25
C LEU A 61 5.68 -0.72 -8.04
N ALA A 62 5.97 -1.99 -7.76
CA ALA A 62 6.99 -2.76 -8.48
C ALA A 62 6.63 -2.92 -9.96
N LEU A 63 5.37 -3.24 -10.28
CA LEU A 63 4.88 -3.34 -11.66
C LEU A 63 5.03 -2.02 -12.41
N GLU A 64 4.58 -0.93 -11.81
CA GLU A 64 4.65 0.40 -12.44
C GLU A 64 6.10 0.83 -12.68
N LEU A 65 6.98 0.59 -11.71
CA LEU A 65 8.40 0.86 -11.85
C LEU A 65 9.04 -0.01 -12.94
N ALA A 66 8.75 -1.32 -12.96
CA ALA A 66 9.27 -2.24 -13.97
C ALA A 66 8.87 -1.80 -15.39
N ARG A 67 7.58 -1.49 -15.61
CA ARG A 67 7.07 -0.95 -16.88
C ARG A 67 7.81 0.32 -17.29
N THR A 68 7.96 1.27 -16.35
CA THR A 68 8.62 2.55 -16.62
C THR A 68 10.09 2.38 -16.97
N ILE A 69 10.80 1.42 -16.35
CA ILE A 69 12.19 1.09 -16.66
C ILE A 69 12.27 0.47 -18.06
N GLN A 70 11.45 -0.54 -18.34
CA GLN A 70 11.50 -1.30 -19.59
C GLN A 70 11.15 -0.44 -20.82
N VAL A 71 10.25 0.54 -20.70
CA VAL A 71 9.97 1.51 -21.77
C VAL A 71 11.21 2.32 -22.13
N ARG A 72 12.12 2.55 -21.19
CA ARG A 72 13.29 3.43 -21.36
C ARG A 72 14.59 2.68 -21.65
N ASP A 73 14.67 1.42 -21.25
CA ASP A 73 15.87 0.60 -21.43
C ASP A 73 15.49 -0.88 -21.58
N ARG A 74 16.25 -1.60 -22.45
CA ARG A 74 16.05 -3.04 -22.70
C ARG A 74 16.75 -3.84 -21.62
N VAL A 75 16.14 -3.97 -20.46
CA VAL A 75 16.68 -4.71 -19.32
C VAL A 75 15.76 -5.86 -18.91
N SER A 76 16.36 -6.94 -18.48
CA SER A 76 15.64 -8.04 -17.85
C SER A 76 15.29 -7.69 -16.40
N VAL A 77 14.02 -7.94 -16.00
CA VAL A 77 13.52 -7.59 -14.67
C VAL A 77 13.01 -8.82 -13.96
N LEU A 78 13.42 -9.00 -12.70
CA LEU A 78 12.85 -9.94 -11.75
C LEU A 78 12.00 -9.17 -10.72
N LEU A 79 10.74 -9.56 -10.56
CA LEU A 79 9.86 -9.09 -9.50
C LEU A 79 9.70 -10.17 -8.44
N SER A 80 9.96 -9.86 -7.18
CA SER A 80 9.78 -10.84 -6.11
C SER A 80 8.86 -10.31 -5.02
N THR A 81 8.13 -11.24 -4.38
CA THR A 81 7.18 -10.91 -3.31
C THR A 81 7.18 -11.96 -2.19
N HIS A 82 6.79 -11.53 -0.98
CA HIS A 82 6.65 -12.44 0.16
C HIS A 82 5.30 -13.16 0.20
N THR A 83 4.26 -12.60 -0.42
CA THR A 83 2.87 -13.04 -0.22
C THR A 83 2.24 -13.61 -1.49
N LYS A 84 1.35 -14.60 -1.32
CA LYS A 84 0.53 -15.13 -2.41
C LYS A 84 -0.28 -14.02 -3.10
N GLN A 85 -0.90 -13.14 -2.31
CA GLN A 85 -1.66 -12.02 -2.86
C GLN A 85 -0.79 -11.08 -3.70
N GLY A 86 0.45 -10.83 -3.28
CA GLY A 86 1.41 -10.06 -4.07
C GLY A 86 1.74 -10.73 -5.38
N GLU A 87 1.97 -12.04 -5.37
CA GLU A 87 2.27 -12.84 -6.55
C GLU A 87 1.10 -12.87 -7.54
N GLU A 88 -0.14 -13.09 -7.05
CA GLU A 88 -1.37 -13.04 -7.85
C GLU A 88 -1.55 -11.67 -8.52
N ILE A 89 -1.28 -10.56 -7.81
CA ILE A 89 -1.32 -9.20 -8.37
C ILE A 89 -0.27 -9.04 -9.46
N LEU A 90 0.97 -9.47 -9.21
CA LEU A 90 2.05 -9.39 -10.19
C LEU A 90 1.67 -10.13 -11.48
N ARG A 91 1.18 -11.38 -11.36
CA ARG A 91 0.78 -12.20 -12.54
C ARG A 91 -0.41 -11.61 -13.28
N LYS A 92 -1.45 -11.21 -12.57
CA LYS A 92 -2.68 -10.68 -13.16
C LYS A 92 -2.45 -9.39 -13.97
N HIS A 93 -1.47 -8.59 -13.58
CA HIS A 93 -1.23 -7.27 -14.19
C HIS A 93 0.07 -7.21 -15.01
N LEU A 94 0.75 -8.33 -15.24
CA LEU A 94 1.77 -8.37 -16.29
C LEU A 94 1.11 -8.11 -17.64
N PRO A 95 1.77 -7.33 -18.54
CA PRO A 95 1.31 -7.26 -19.93
C PRO A 95 1.35 -8.65 -20.54
N ASP A 96 0.28 -9.06 -21.21
CA ASP A 96 0.28 -10.20 -22.10
C ASP A 96 1.40 -10.00 -23.13
N GLY A 97 2.10 -11.09 -23.48
CA GLY A 97 3.35 -11.07 -24.28
C GLY A 97 3.28 -10.44 -25.68
N ASP A 98 2.16 -9.84 -26.09
CA ASP A 98 1.92 -9.16 -27.36
C ASP A 98 2.23 -7.64 -27.33
N SER A 99 3.04 -7.18 -26.37
CA SER A 99 3.47 -5.77 -26.39
C SER A 99 4.26 -5.47 -27.68
N PRO A 100 3.92 -4.42 -28.45
CA PRO A 100 4.55 -4.09 -29.73
C PRO A 100 6.06 -3.81 -29.63
N ALA A 101 6.61 -3.71 -28.43
CA ALA A 101 8.02 -3.39 -28.18
C ALA A 101 8.96 -4.60 -28.06
N LYS A 102 8.53 -5.85 -28.32
CA LYS A 102 9.37 -7.08 -28.20
C LYS A 102 10.18 -7.17 -26.88
N GLN A 103 9.60 -6.69 -25.78
CA GLN A 103 10.25 -6.73 -24.47
C GLN A 103 9.96 -8.05 -23.78
N THR A 104 10.97 -8.64 -23.14
CA THR A 104 10.77 -9.83 -22.31
C THR A 104 9.95 -9.43 -21.07
N PRO A 105 8.79 -10.04 -20.82
CA PRO A 105 8.02 -9.72 -19.62
C PRO A 105 8.84 -9.99 -18.36
N PRO A 106 8.64 -9.21 -17.27
CA PRO A 106 9.30 -9.46 -16.00
C PRO A 106 9.05 -10.88 -15.51
N GLU A 107 10.09 -11.52 -14.97
CA GLU A 107 9.91 -12.77 -14.26
C GLU A 107 9.34 -12.51 -12.86
N ILE A 108 8.48 -13.43 -12.37
CA ILE A 108 7.90 -13.36 -11.03
C ILE A 108 8.37 -14.53 -10.21
N ALA A 109 8.84 -14.25 -8.98
CA ALA A 109 9.25 -15.25 -8.02
C ALA A 109 8.82 -14.90 -6.59
N TYR A 110 8.75 -15.91 -5.73
CA TYR A 110 8.69 -15.67 -4.31
C TYR A 110 10.07 -15.27 -3.79
N PHE A 111 10.09 -14.29 -2.87
CA PHE A 111 11.32 -13.86 -2.23
C PHE A 111 11.93 -14.97 -1.38
N PRO A 112 13.23 -15.27 -1.52
CA PRO A 112 13.91 -16.33 -0.77
C PRO A 112 13.91 -16.07 0.74
N LEU A 113 14.02 -17.14 1.53
CA LEU A 113 14.27 -17.02 2.97
C LEU A 113 15.63 -16.34 3.21
N ASP A 114 15.69 -15.41 4.17
CA ASP A 114 16.88 -14.58 4.41
C ASP A 114 18.05 -15.34 5.08
N ARG A 115 18.17 -16.63 4.76
CA ARG A 115 19.32 -17.42 5.14
C ARG A 115 20.52 -17.04 4.26
N PRO A 116 21.68 -16.66 4.83
CA PRO A 116 22.83 -16.21 4.06
C PRO A 116 23.29 -17.17 2.95
N SER A 117 23.26 -18.48 3.18
CA SER A 117 23.58 -19.50 2.15
C SER A 117 22.58 -19.52 1.00
N ILE A 118 21.27 -19.49 1.29
CA ILE A 118 20.19 -19.43 0.28
C ILE A 118 20.33 -18.15 -0.54
N MET A 119 20.42 -16.99 0.15
CA MET A 119 20.53 -15.69 -0.51
C MET A 119 21.76 -15.59 -1.41
N SER A 120 22.89 -16.13 -0.96
CA SER A 120 24.13 -16.16 -1.77
C SER A 120 23.95 -17.02 -3.05
N SER A 121 23.22 -18.11 -2.98
CA SER A 121 22.92 -18.97 -4.13
C SER A 121 22.01 -18.26 -5.12
N VAL A 122 20.90 -17.70 -4.65
CA VAL A 122 19.92 -17.01 -5.48
C VAL A 122 20.50 -15.73 -6.13
N VAL A 123 21.19 -14.89 -5.34
CA VAL A 123 21.83 -13.68 -5.87
C VAL A 123 22.87 -14.01 -6.94
N ARG A 124 23.61 -15.12 -6.77
CA ARG A 124 24.57 -15.58 -7.79
C ARG A 124 23.88 -16.06 -9.06
N ALA A 125 22.74 -16.75 -8.96
CA ALA A 125 22.00 -17.25 -10.10
C ALA A 125 21.33 -16.11 -10.88
N VAL A 126 20.72 -15.15 -10.18
CA VAL A 126 20.07 -13.99 -10.80
C VAL A 126 21.10 -13.02 -11.36
N GLY A 127 22.21 -12.80 -10.66
CA GLY A 127 23.28 -11.88 -11.07
C GLY A 127 22.86 -10.43 -11.25
N PRO A 128 22.02 -9.84 -10.37
CA PRO A 128 21.45 -8.52 -10.63
C PRO A 128 22.54 -7.44 -10.59
N ARG A 129 22.46 -6.51 -11.54
CA ARG A 129 23.29 -5.29 -11.54
C ARG A 129 22.74 -4.28 -10.52
N VAL A 130 21.40 -4.17 -10.47
CA VAL A 130 20.69 -3.27 -9.55
C VAL A 130 19.61 -4.05 -8.80
N MET A 131 19.63 -3.91 -7.47
CA MET A 131 18.56 -4.36 -6.57
C MET A 131 17.75 -3.18 -6.08
N VAL A 132 16.44 -3.23 -6.26
CA VAL A 132 15.49 -2.24 -5.75
C VAL A 132 14.71 -2.84 -4.58
N LEU A 133 14.85 -2.22 -3.41
CA LEU A 133 14.08 -2.50 -2.21
C LEU A 133 12.98 -1.44 -2.11
N LEU A 134 11.72 -1.84 -2.12
CA LEU A 134 10.62 -0.91 -1.92
C LEU A 134 10.30 -0.75 -0.42
N GLU A 135 10.01 0.47 -0.02
CA GLU A 135 9.67 0.89 1.36
C GLU A 135 10.76 0.54 2.39
N THR A 136 10.66 -0.57 3.14
CA THR A 136 11.61 -0.88 4.24
C THR A 136 11.99 -2.37 4.26
N GLU A 137 12.24 -2.96 3.12
CA GLU A 137 12.59 -4.36 2.99
C GLU A 137 14.10 -4.61 3.24
N ILE A 138 14.52 -4.45 4.50
CA ILE A 138 15.91 -4.53 4.94
C ILE A 138 16.19 -5.90 5.58
N TRP A 139 16.81 -6.82 4.83
CA TRP A 139 17.10 -8.18 5.25
C TRP A 139 18.62 -8.43 5.27
N PRO A 140 19.22 -8.81 6.43
CA PRO A 140 20.69 -8.88 6.58
C PRO A 140 21.37 -9.86 5.62
N GLY A 141 20.79 -11.07 5.44
CA GLY A 141 21.36 -12.09 4.56
C GLY A 141 21.33 -11.66 3.10
N HIS A 142 20.22 -11.04 2.68
CA HIS A 142 20.04 -10.50 1.35
C HIS A 142 21.03 -9.37 1.03
N LEU A 143 21.06 -8.35 1.89
CA LEU A 143 21.99 -7.23 1.72
C LEU A 143 23.45 -7.70 1.68
N LEU A 144 23.81 -8.67 2.52
CA LEU A 144 25.15 -9.24 2.53
C LEU A 144 25.48 -9.94 1.21
N ALA A 145 24.55 -10.75 0.68
CA ALA A 145 24.76 -11.46 -0.58
C ALA A 145 24.93 -10.46 -1.75
N LEU A 146 24.09 -9.44 -1.81
CA LEU A 146 24.16 -8.37 -2.82
C LEU A 146 25.47 -7.56 -2.74
N LYS A 147 25.87 -7.14 -1.54
CA LYS A 147 27.17 -6.43 -1.38
C LYS A 147 28.37 -7.28 -1.78
N ARG A 148 28.30 -8.60 -1.58
CA ARG A 148 29.35 -9.54 -2.02
C ARG A 148 29.42 -9.72 -3.51
N SER A 149 28.26 -9.71 -4.19
CA SER A 149 28.20 -9.82 -5.65
C SER A 149 28.56 -8.51 -6.40
N GLY A 150 28.69 -7.39 -5.67
CA GLY A 150 28.92 -6.07 -6.27
C GLY A 150 27.66 -5.41 -6.84
N CYS A 151 26.47 -5.98 -6.57
CA CYS A 151 25.19 -5.41 -6.96
C CYS A 151 24.97 -4.04 -6.32
N ARG A 152 24.44 -3.08 -7.07
CA ARG A 152 24.03 -1.77 -6.55
C ARG A 152 22.68 -1.91 -5.86
N ILE A 153 22.56 -1.41 -4.64
CA ILE A 153 21.37 -1.56 -3.81
C ILE A 153 20.70 -0.20 -3.67
N LEU A 154 19.46 -0.09 -4.14
CA LEU A 154 18.65 1.11 -4.06
C LEU A 154 17.44 0.84 -3.16
N LEU A 155 17.23 1.68 -2.14
CA LEU A 155 16.04 1.67 -1.32
C LEU A 155 15.15 2.83 -1.78
N LEU A 156 14.05 2.52 -2.44
CA LEU A 156 13.16 3.48 -3.07
C LEU A 156 11.79 3.53 -2.37
N ASN A 157 11.14 4.68 -2.40
CA ASN A 157 9.90 4.94 -1.66
C ASN A 157 10.08 4.69 -0.15
N GLY A 158 11.28 4.97 0.37
CA GLY A 158 11.73 4.57 1.70
C GLY A 158 10.93 5.20 2.83
N ARG A 159 10.46 4.37 3.75
CA ARG A 159 9.76 4.77 4.98
C ARG A 159 10.40 4.07 6.17
N LEU A 160 10.75 4.81 7.19
CA LEU A 160 11.36 4.24 8.39
C LEU A 160 10.73 4.86 9.65
N THR A 161 9.93 4.08 10.38
CA THR A 161 9.30 4.58 11.60
C THR A 161 10.33 4.76 12.73
N PRO A 162 10.08 5.64 13.72
CA PRO A 162 10.96 5.76 14.89
C PRO A 162 11.16 4.41 15.63
N ARG A 163 10.08 3.63 15.75
CA ARG A 163 10.10 2.29 16.38
C ARG A 163 11.01 1.31 15.62
N SER A 164 10.94 1.33 14.28
CA SER A 164 11.81 0.48 13.46
C SER A 164 13.28 0.91 13.56
N LEU A 165 13.55 2.22 13.52
CA LEU A 165 14.91 2.74 13.71
C LEU A 165 15.51 2.27 15.03
N THR A 166 14.76 2.35 16.16
CA THR A 166 15.23 1.88 17.47
C THR A 166 15.66 0.42 17.44
N ARG A 167 14.93 -0.45 16.76
CA ARG A 167 15.26 -1.87 16.59
C ARG A 167 16.53 -2.08 15.75
N TYR A 168 16.64 -1.38 14.63
CA TYR A 168 17.84 -1.49 13.77
C TYR A 168 19.10 -0.95 14.46
N ARG A 169 18.99 0.07 15.32
CA ARG A 169 20.11 0.63 16.07
C ARG A 169 20.77 -0.33 17.07
N LEU A 170 20.18 -1.50 17.32
CA LEU A 170 20.83 -2.54 18.14
C LEU A 170 22.14 -3.05 17.52
N TRP A 171 22.29 -2.94 16.18
CA TRP A 171 23.49 -3.40 15.46
C TRP A 171 24.00 -2.35 14.45
N PRO A 172 24.42 -1.18 14.90
CA PRO A 172 24.74 -0.05 14.02
C PRO A 172 25.91 -0.35 13.06
N GLY A 173 26.92 -1.09 13.54
CA GLY A 173 28.08 -1.46 12.73
C GLY A 173 27.72 -2.41 11.57
N LEU A 174 26.72 -3.27 11.73
CA LEU A 174 26.20 -4.12 10.67
C LEU A 174 25.54 -3.28 9.57
N TRP A 175 24.59 -2.43 9.97
CA TRP A 175 23.81 -1.63 9.03
C TRP A 175 24.66 -0.62 8.28
N ARG A 176 25.66 -0.02 8.94
CA ARG A 176 26.63 0.83 8.26
C ARG A 176 27.35 0.11 7.13
N LYS A 177 27.69 -1.18 7.29
CA LYS A 177 28.40 -1.98 6.26
C LYS A 177 27.46 -2.53 5.19
N LEU A 178 26.22 -2.80 5.52
CA LEU A 178 25.21 -3.37 4.62
C LEU A 178 24.30 -2.31 3.98
N GLY A 179 24.46 -1.03 4.31
CA GLY A 179 23.61 0.05 3.83
C GLY A 179 23.48 0.09 2.30
N PRO A 180 22.32 0.49 1.77
CA PRO A 180 22.11 0.71 0.34
C PRO A 180 23.10 1.72 -0.24
N ASP A 181 23.31 1.69 -1.55
CA ASP A 181 24.12 2.71 -2.24
C ASP A 181 23.36 4.04 -2.29
N GLU A 182 22.02 3.99 -2.53
CA GLU A 182 21.15 5.16 -2.51
C GLU A 182 19.84 4.85 -1.79
N VAL A 183 19.34 5.83 -1.04
CA VAL A 183 18.00 5.81 -0.40
C VAL A 183 17.21 7.01 -0.86
N LEU A 184 16.07 6.78 -1.48
CA LEU A 184 15.07 7.80 -1.78
C LEU A 184 13.90 7.68 -0.81
N ALA A 185 13.88 8.56 0.19
CA ALA A 185 12.90 8.56 1.27
C ALA A 185 11.66 9.40 0.92
N VAL A 186 10.48 9.03 1.40
CA VAL A 186 9.22 9.73 1.09
C VAL A 186 9.00 11.01 1.90
N SER A 187 9.84 11.27 2.91
CA SER A 187 9.75 12.49 3.71
C SER A 187 11.12 12.89 4.25
N PRO A 188 11.33 14.20 4.60
CA PRO A 188 12.55 14.64 5.30
C PRO A 188 12.80 13.90 6.62
N GLY A 189 11.73 13.58 7.37
CA GLY A 189 11.82 12.82 8.61
C GLY A 189 12.29 11.37 8.38
N ASP A 190 11.85 10.70 7.31
CA ASP A 190 12.35 9.38 6.94
C ASP A 190 13.80 9.46 6.47
N ALA A 191 14.15 10.47 5.67
CA ALA A 191 15.53 10.69 5.21
C ALA A 191 16.50 10.87 6.39
N GLY A 192 16.13 11.67 7.40
CA GLY A 192 16.91 11.84 8.63
C GLY A 192 17.12 10.52 9.40
N ARG A 193 16.06 9.69 9.50
CA ARG A 193 16.16 8.37 10.14
C ARG A 193 17.04 7.41 9.35
N PHE A 194 16.93 7.39 8.01
CA PHE A 194 17.83 6.61 7.17
C PHE A 194 19.27 7.08 7.25
N LYS A 195 19.52 8.39 7.35
CA LYS A 195 20.89 8.93 7.54
C LYS A 195 21.53 8.45 8.84
N THR A 196 20.72 8.32 9.90
CA THR A 196 21.17 7.73 11.16
C THR A 196 21.52 6.25 11.01
N LEU A 197 20.73 5.49 10.23
CA LEU A 197 20.92 4.05 10.04
C LEU A 197 22.03 3.73 9.03
N PHE A 198 22.08 4.46 7.92
CA PHE A 198 22.98 4.28 6.79
C PHE A 198 23.79 5.54 6.52
N PRO A 199 24.76 5.91 7.40
CA PRO A 199 25.47 7.18 7.29
C PRO A 199 26.30 7.31 6.01
N ASP A 200 26.72 6.20 5.42
CA ASP A 200 27.57 6.16 4.23
C ASP A 200 26.76 6.10 2.91
N SER A 201 25.42 6.01 2.99
CA SER A 201 24.53 5.99 1.82
C SER A 201 24.26 7.40 1.28
N VAL A 202 24.02 7.50 -0.03
CA VAL A 202 23.46 8.70 -0.65
C VAL A 202 21.96 8.76 -0.30
N ILE A 203 21.54 9.80 0.40
CA ILE A 203 20.16 9.92 0.87
C ILE A 203 19.53 11.21 0.38
N SER A 204 18.36 11.09 -0.25
CA SER A 204 17.53 12.23 -0.65
C SER A 204 16.04 11.88 -0.50
N THR A 205 15.18 12.88 -0.73
CA THR A 205 13.73 12.67 -0.73
C THR A 205 13.19 12.46 -2.14
N MET A 206 12.03 11.80 -2.21
CA MET A 206 11.26 11.61 -3.44
C MET A 206 9.76 11.73 -3.16
N PRO A 207 8.95 12.12 -4.14
CA PRO A 207 7.50 11.98 -4.07
C PRO A 207 7.11 10.51 -3.84
N ASN A 208 6.05 10.26 -3.05
CA ASN A 208 5.61 8.90 -2.82
C ASN A 208 4.97 8.32 -4.10
N MET A 209 5.48 7.18 -4.56
CA MET A 209 4.99 6.50 -5.77
C MET A 209 3.50 6.15 -5.72
N LYS A 210 2.89 6.07 -4.54
CA LYS A 210 1.45 5.81 -4.37
C LYS A 210 0.59 6.89 -5.00
N PHE A 211 1.07 8.12 -5.09
CA PHE A 211 0.34 9.21 -5.77
C PHE A 211 0.27 9.03 -7.28
N ASP A 212 1.28 8.42 -7.90
CA ASP A 212 1.31 8.21 -9.34
C ASP A 212 0.22 7.24 -9.82
N ARG A 213 -0.25 6.35 -8.92
CA ARG A 213 -1.30 5.37 -9.18
C ARG A 213 -2.72 5.87 -8.96
N MET A 214 -2.88 7.07 -8.44
CA MET A 214 -4.18 7.67 -8.27
C MET A 214 -4.67 8.18 -9.63
N ALA A 215 -5.40 7.33 -10.35
CA ALA A 215 -6.12 7.75 -11.54
C ALA A 215 -7.31 8.65 -11.15
N PRO A 216 -7.66 9.65 -11.94
CA PRO A 216 -8.97 10.26 -11.84
C PRO A 216 -10.04 9.17 -12.03
N PRO A 217 -11.21 9.27 -11.40
CA PRO A 217 -12.29 8.34 -11.68
C PRO A 217 -12.60 8.39 -13.18
N ASP A 218 -12.64 7.22 -13.81
CA ASP A 218 -13.07 7.12 -15.20
C ASP A 218 -14.49 7.67 -15.29
N SER A 219 -14.64 8.78 -16.03
CA SER A 219 -15.93 9.43 -16.27
C SER A 219 -16.91 8.56 -17.08
N THR A 220 -16.47 7.36 -17.46
CA THR A 220 -17.24 6.36 -18.21
C THR A 220 -17.85 5.26 -17.32
N ALA A 221 -17.67 5.32 -16.00
CA ALA A 221 -18.39 4.41 -15.11
C ALA A 221 -19.89 4.69 -15.24
N SER A 222 -20.56 3.85 -16.01
CA SER A 222 -21.98 3.69 -16.19
C SER A 222 -22.75 3.95 -14.90
N SER A 223 -23.98 4.51 -15.04
CA SER A 223 -24.99 4.72 -14.00
C SER A 223 -24.77 3.84 -12.77
N THR A 224 -24.47 4.47 -11.64
CA THR A 224 -24.11 3.72 -10.45
C THR A 224 -25.35 2.99 -9.92
N PRO A 225 -25.32 1.67 -9.77
CA PRO A 225 -26.43 0.91 -9.19
C PRO A 225 -26.89 1.47 -7.83
N ALA A 226 -26.01 2.23 -7.15
CA ALA A 226 -26.34 2.86 -5.88
C ALA A 226 -27.38 3.96 -6.00
N ALA A 227 -27.33 4.81 -7.03
CA ALA A 227 -28.30 5.92 -7.20
C ALA A 227 -29.72 5.42 -7.41
N GLU A 228 -29.91 4.31 -8.13
CA GLU A 228 -31.21 3.69 -8.39
C GLU A 228 -31.87 3.09 -7.13
N LEU A 229 -31.08 2.88 -6.08
CA LEU A 229 -31.56 2.31 -4.80
C LEU A 229 -31.95 3.37 -3.78
N LEU A 230 -31.79 4.64 -4.11
CA LEU A 230 -32.04 5.74 -3.19
C LEU A 230 -33.41 6.40 -3.50
N PRO A 231 -34.16 6.77 -2.46
CA PRO A 231 -35.35 7.59 -2.64
C PRO A 231 -34.94 8.98 -3.18
N GLU A 232 -35.84 9.58 -3.95
CA GLU A 232 -35.66 10.94 -4.44
C GLU A 232 -35.41 11.92 -3.25
N ALA A 233 -34.40 12.75 -3.38
CA ALA A 233 -34.00 13.76 -2.39
C ALA A 233 -33.56 13.23 -0.98
N ALA A 234 -33.46 11.92 -0.76
CA ALA A 234 -32.97 11.40 0.51
C ALA A 234 -31.44 11.55 0.61
N PRO A 235 -30.90 12.16 1.67
CA PRO A 235 -29.45 12.21 1.87
C PRO A 235 -28.87 10.79 1.96
N PHE A 236 -27.78 10.54 1.22
CA PHE A 236 -27.08 9.27 1.26
C PHE A 236 -25.73 9.41 1.95
N ILE A 237 -25.53 8.66 3.05
CA ILE A 237 -24.30 8.67 3.83
C ILE A 237 -23.63 7.31 3.74
N VAL A 238 -22.39 7.25 3.28
CA VAL A 238 -21.62 6.02 3.15
C VAL A 238 -20.73 5.80 4.37
N LEU A 239 -20.87 4.65 5.01
CA LEU A 239 -19.93 4.15 6.05
C LEU A 239 -19.08 3.06 5.41
N GLY A 240 -17.92 3.47 4.85
CA GLY A 240 -17.08 2.64 3.98
C GLY A 240 -16.03 1.85 4.75
N SER A 241 -15.83 0.57 4.38
CA SER A 241 -14.75 -0.29 4.88
C SER A 241 -14.71 -0.49 6.40
N ILE A 242 -15.86 -0.63 7.04
CA ILE A 242 -15.97 -0.78 8.49
C ILE A 242 -15.35 -2.12 8.96
N ARG A 243 -14.48 -2.05 9.95
CA ARG A 243 -13.79 -3.19 10.55
C ARG A 243 -14.59 -3.76 11.74
N HIS A 244 -14.32 -5.01 12.11
CA HIS A 244 -15.06 -5.66 13.21
C HIS A 244 -14.84 -4.99 14.56
N GLU A 245 -13.65 -4.40 14.78
CA GLU A 245 -13.30 -3.68 16.01
C GLU A 245 -14.10 -2.39 16.18
N GLU A 246 -14.73 -1.90 15.10
CA GLU A 246 -15.49 -0.65 15.05
C GLU A 246 -17.02 -0.88 15.01
N GLU A 247 -17.49 -2.13 14.99
CA GLU A 247 -18.93 -2.44 14.82
C GLU A 247 -19.82 -1.78 15.87
N ARG A 248 -19.40 -1.79 17.15
CA ARG A 248 -20.17 -1.15 18.24
C ARG A 248 -20.26 0.38 18.08
N PRO A 249 -19.16 1.12 17.98
CA PRO A 249 -19.24 2.57 17.80
C PRO A 249 -19.92 2.95 16.47
N THR A 250 -19.79 2.15 15.41
CA THR A 250 -20.48 2.40 14.15
C THR A 250 -21.97 2.19 14.25
N ALA A 251 -22.45 1.19 15.00
CA ALA A 251 -23.88 1.01 15.24
C ALA A 251 -24.49 2.20 16.02
N ALA A 252 -23.80 2.71 17.04
CA ALA A 252 -24.18 3.92 17.74
C ALA A 252 -24.19 5.16 16.81
N MET A 253 -23.19 5.28 15.94
CA MET A 253 -23.09 6.33 14.94
C MET A 253 -24.27 6.28 13.96
N ILE A 254 -24.66 5.08 13.47
CA ILE A 254 -25.81 4.91 12.59
C ILE A 254 -27.09 5.41 13.25
N SER A 255 -27.37 4.98 14.49
CA SER A 255 -28.57 5.41 15.22
C SER A 255 -28.60 6.93 15.42
N ALA A 256 -27.47 7.54 15.77
CA ALA A 256 -27.33 8.98 15.93
C ALA A 256 -27.51 9.74 14.60
N LEU A 257 -26.95 9.24 13.50
CA LEU A 257 -27.09 9.84 12.17
C LEU A 257 -28.56 9.86 11.73
N LEU A 258 -29.27 8.74 11.90
CA LEU A 258 -30.71 8.66 11.55
C LEU A 258 -31.58 9.60 12.39
N ALA A 259 -31.17 9.87 13.64
CA ALA A 259 -31.83 10.87 14.49
C ALA A 259 -31.50 12.32 14.10
N THR A 260 -30.25 12.57 13.69
CA THR A 260 -29.74 13.94 13.40
C THR A 260 -30.07 14.38 11.97
N VAL A 261 -30.10 13.44 11.02
CA VAL A 261 -30.39 13.69 9.59
C VAL A 261 -31.63 12.86 9.20
N PRO A 262 -32.85 13.40 9.47
CA PRO A 262 -34.08 12.68 9.19
C PRO A 262 -34.18 12.29 7.70
N GLY A 263 -34.59 11.06 7.43
CA GLY A 263 -34.73 10.53 6.08
C GLY A 263 -33.44 10.09 5.40
N ALA A 264 -32.28 10.26 6.03
CA ALA A 264 -31.01 9.78 5.45
C ALA A 264 -31.03 8.27 5.21
N VAL A 265 -30.50 7.85 4.07
CA VAL A 265 -30.17 6.45 3.78
C VAL A 265 -28.71 6.21 4.15
N ILE A 266 -28.44 5.14 4.88
CA ILE A 266 -27.07 4.78 5.29
C ILE A 266 -26.60 3.60 4.45
N GLY A 267 -25.54 3.77 3.66
CA GLY A 267 -24.80 2.69 3.00
C GLY A 267 -23.74 2.12 3.93
N LEU A 268 -23.94 0.92 4.46
CA LEU A 268 -23.02 0.25 5.35
C LEU A 268 -22.18 -0.79 4.61
N PHE A 269 -20.88 -0.55 4.50
CA PHE A 269 -19.92 -1.40 3.80
C PHE A 269 -18.93 -2.06 4.78
N PRO A 270 -19.19 -3.31 5.23
CA PRO A 270 -18.24 -4.06 6.03
C PRO A 270 -16.97 -4.34 5.22
N ARG A 271 -15.79 -4.18 5.83
CA ARG A 271 -14.49 -4.49 5.17
C ARG A 271 -14.38 -5.97 4.76
N HIS A 272 -15.03 -6.86 5.51
CA HIS A 272 -15.03 -8.30 5.29
C HIS A 272 -16.48 -8.83 5.24
N LEU A 273 -16.87 -9.43 4.15
CA LEU A 273 -18.23 -9.97 3.96
C LEU A 273 -18.56 -11.08 4.98
N GLY A 274 -17.58 -11.77 5.54
CA GLY A 274 -17.79 -12.72 6.64
C GLY A 274 -18.39 -12.10 7.91
N ARG A 275 -18.49 -10.76 8.00
CA ARG A 275 -19.11 -10.04 9.10
C ARG A 275 -20.59 -9.71 8.89
N LEU A 276 -21.15 -10.03 7.75
CA LEU A 276 -22.56 -9.75 7.43
C LEU A 276 -23.55 -10.33 8.46
N GLY A 277 -23.30 -11.57 8.92
CA GLY A 277 -24.13 -12.19 9.97
C GLY A 277 -24.12 -11.42 11.28
N ALA A 278 -22.95 -10.92 11.70
CA ALA A 278 -22.83 -10.08 12.88
C ALA A 278 -23.59 -8.75 12.71
N TRP A 279 -23.42 -8.09 11.55
CA TRP A 279 -24.14 -6.84 11.24
C TRP A 279 -25.65 -7.01 11.23
N ARG A 280 -26.20 -8.09 10.65
CA ARG A 280 -27.63 -8.41 10.70
C ARG A 280 -28.14 -8.45 12.15
N THR A 281 -27.38 -9.12 13.03
CA THR A 281 -27.73 -9.23 14.46
C THR A 281 -27.64 -7.88 15.15
N ILE A 282 -26.63 -7.07 14.90
CA ILE A 282 -26.43 -5.75 15.51
C ILE A 282 -27.58 -4.82 15.10
N LEU A 283 -27.89 -4.72 13.83
CA LEU A 283 -28.94 -3.84 13.30
C LEU A 283 -30.34 -4.25 13.78
N ALA A 284 -30.61 -5.55 13.81
CA ALA A 284 -31.88 -6.08 14.32
C ALA A 284 -32.08 -5.78 15.81
N ARG A 285 -31.03 -5.99 16.64
CA ARG A 285 -31.08 -5.67 18.09
C ARG A 285 -31.27 -4.18 18.36
N ALA A 286 -30.74 -3.33 17.49
CA ALA A 286 -30.93 -1.89 17.58
C ALA A 286 -32.31 -1.41 17.04
N GLY A 287 -33.16 -2.31 16.55
CA GLY A 287 -34.46 -1.97 15.99
C GLY A 287 -34.36 -1.14 14.69
N LEU A 288 -33.23 -1.18 14.00
CA LEU A 288 -32.96 -0.39 12.81
C LEU A 288 -33.49 -1.10 11.57
N ARG A 289 -34.11 -0.35 10.65
CA ARG A 289 -34.60 -0.87 9.36
C ARG A 289 -33.45 -1.04 8.40
N TRP A 290 -33.19 -2.25 7.92
CA TRP A 290 -32.13 -2.54 7.00
C TRP A 290 -32.53 -3.55 5.92
N ARG A 291 -31.86 -3.52 4.77
CA ARG A 291 -31.97 -4.46 3.66
C ARG A 291 -30.58 -4.84 3.17
N LEU A 292 -30.42 -6.07 2.64
CA LEU A 292 -29.21 -6.43 1.92
C LEU A 292 -29.20 -5.80 0.53
N ARG A 293 -28.03 -5.33 0.10
CA ARG A 293 -27.86 -4.79 -1.25
C ARG A 293 -28.24 -5.79 -2.34
N SER A 294 -27.89 -7.06 -2.16
CA SER A 294 -28.18 -8.13 -3.13
C SER A 294 -29.69 -8.41 -3.32
N GLU A 295 -30.52 -8.08 -2.34
CA GLU A 295 -31.96 -8.31 -2.35
C GLU A 295 -32.74 -7.13 -2.96
N LEU A 296 -32.08 -5.98 -3.15
CA LEU A 296 -32.74 -4.76 -3.64
C LEU A 296 -32.86 -4.76 -5.15
N LYS A 297 -34.10 -4.51 -5.62
CA LYS A 297 -34.43 -4.27 -7.02
C LYS A 297 -34.98 -2.85 -7.26
N HIS A 298 -35.37 -2.16 -6.21
CA HIS A 298 -35.94 -0.82 -6.21
C HIS A 298 -35.37 0.02 -5.08
N ALA A 299 -35.63 1.31 -5.08
CA ALA A 299 -35.23 2.23 -4.03
C ALA A 299 -35.76 1.78 -2.66
N VAL A 300 -34.92 1.98 -1.63
CA VAL A 300 -35.31 1.75 -0.24
C VAL A 300 -36.16 2.91 0.27
N GLU A 301 -36.82 2.74 1.42
CA GLU A 301 -37.48 3.84 2.11
C GLU A 301 -36.46 4.81 2.75
N ALA A 302 -36.87 6.08 2.85
CA ALA A 302 -36.10 7.05 3.66
C ALA A 302 -35.88 6.57 5.10
N GLY A 303 -34.70 6.81 5.64
CA GLY A 303 -34.29 6.34 6.96
C GLY A 303 -33.89 4.86 7.01
N ALA A 304 -33.72 4.18 5.88
CA ALA A 304 -33.28 2.79 5.83
C ALA A 304 -31.75 2.67 5.76
N ILE A 305 -31.27 1.48 6.11
CA ILE A 305 -29.85 1.08 6.00
C ILE A 305 -29.74 0.06 4.87
N ILE A 306 -28.83 0.28 3.94
CA ILE A 306 -28.43 -0.71 2.96
C ILE A 306 -27.16 -1.38 3.46
N LEU A 307 -27.25 -2.64 3.87
CA LEU A 307 -26.10 -3.46 4.24
C LEU A 307 -25.49 -4.06 2.96
N TRP A 308 -24.31 -3.58 2.60
CA TRP A 308 -23.65 -3.98 1.36
C TRP A 308 -22.94 -5.34 1.48
N ASP A 309 -23.37 -6.28 0.64
CA ASP A 309 -22.88 -7.65 0.57
C ASP A 309 -22.25 -8.00 -0.79
N ARG A 310 -21.94 -6.98 -1.61
CA ARG A 310 -21.28 -7.10 -2.90
C ARG A 310 -19.94 -6.35 -2.93
N PHE A 311 -18.94 -6.96 -3.53
CA PHE A 311 -17.66 -6.30 -3.78
C PHE A 311 -17.70 -5.40 -5.01
N GLY A 312 -16.85 -4.34 -5.01
CA GLY A 312 -16.64 -3.49 -6.18
C GLY A 312 -17.62 -2.32 -6.32
N GLU A 313 -18.70 -2.26 -5.52
CA GLU A 313 -19.72 -1.22 -5.63
C GLU A 313 -19.46 0.02 -4.74
N LEU A 314 -18.43 0.01 -3.87
CA LEU A 314 -18.13 1.11 -2.94
C LEU A 314 -17.81 2.43 -3.66
N ALA A 315 -17.08 2.36 -4.76
CA ALA A 315 -16.74 3.51 -5.59
C ALA A 315 -18.02 4.21 -6.13
N GLY A 316 -18.94 3.43 -6.68
CA GLY A 316 -20.23 3.94 -7.14
C GLY A 316 -21.11 4.48 -6.01
N ALA A 317 -21.01 3.91 -4.80
CA ALA A 317 -21.71 4.46 -3.64
C ALA A 317 -21.16 5.85 -3.25
N TYR A 318 -19.85 6.09 -3.35
CA TYR A 318 -19.30 7.44 -3.14
C TYR A 318 -19.77 8.46 -4.17
N GLU A 319 -20.00 8.02 -5.41
CA GLU A 319 -20.54 8.92 -6.43
C GLU A 319 -21.95 9.42 -6.07
N ALA A 320 -22.78 8.57 -5.49
CA ALA A 320 -24.13 8.92 -5.05
C ALA A 320 -24.18 9.59 -3.67
N ALA A 321 -23.15 9.43 -2.82
CA ALA A 321 -23.16 9.87 -1.43
C ALA A 321 -23.02 11.40 -1.27
N GLU A 322 -23.60 11.97 -0.22
CA GLU A 322 -23.41 13.37 0.20
C GLU A 322 -22.32 13.48 1.29
N ALA A 323 -22.14 12.43 2.08
CA ALA A 323 -21.09 12.36 3.10
C ALA A 323 -20.55 10.93 3.20
N ALA A 324 -19.29 10.79 3.62
CA ALA A 324 -18.66 9.50 3.80
C ALA A 324 -17.78 9.43 5.05
N PHE A 325 -17.95 8.36 5.81
CA PHE A 325 -17.03 7.95 6.88
C PHE A 325 -16.21 6.75 6.42
N ILE A 326 -14.89 6.76 6.70
CA ILE A 326 -14.00 5.67 6.32
C ILE A 326 -13.51 4.93 7.56
N GLY A 327 -13.84 3.66 7.64
CA GLY A 327 -13.52 2.79 8.76
C GLY A 327 -12.04 2.43 8.88
N GLY A 328 -11.74 1.56 9.84
CA GLY A 328 -10.38 1.22 10.25
C GLY A 328 -9.69 2.37 10.98
N SER A 329 -10.44 3.40 11.37
CA SER A 329 -9.92 4.66 11.88
C SER A 329 -10.42 5.06 13.28
N LEU A 330 -11.54 4.51 13.76
CA LEU A 330 -12.00 4.69 15.15
C LEU A 330 -11.23 3.80 16.13
N ALA A 331 -10.82 2.62 15.70
CA ALA A 331 -9.91 1.74 16.43
C ALA A 331 -8.48 1.87 15.89
N PRO A 332 -7.42 1.47 16.64
CA PRO A 332 -6.02 1.65 16.23
C PRO A 332 -5.58 0.65 15.14
N LEU A 333 -6.29 0.69 14.02
CA LEU A 333 -6.09 -0.20 12.85
C LEU A 333 -5.35 0.49 11.69
N GLY A 334 -5.07 1.79 11.82
CA GLY A 334 -4.31 2.58 10.87
C GLY A 334 -5.08 3.17 9.69
N GLY A 335 -6.41 3.07 9.69
CA GLY A 335 -7.28 3.64 8.65
C GLY A 335 -7.40 2.80 7.39
N GLN A 336 -8.40 3.13 6.57
CA GLN A 336 -8.61 2.62 5.22
C GLN A 336 -8.48 3.76 4.19
N ASN A 337 -8.65 3.46 2.90
CA ASN A 337 -8.40 4.42 1.82
C ASN A 337 -9.42 5.57 1.82
N PHE A 338 -9.05 6.68 2.41
CA PHE A 338 -9.87 7.91 2.42
C PHE A 338 -9.68 8.79 1.17
N LEU A 339 -8.74 8.47 0.31
CA LEU A 339 -8.49 9.24 -0.92
C LEU A 339 -9.51 8.91 -2.03
N GLU A 340 -10.17 7.76 -1.91
CA GLU A 340 -11.16 7.31 -2.87
C GLU A 340 -12.41 8.23 -2.93
N PRO A 341 -13.11 8.56 -1.83
CA PRO A 341 -14.24 9.49 -1.86
C PRO A 341 -13.88 10.90 -2.34
N LEU A 342 -12.64 11.36 -2.16
CA LEU A 342 -12.20 12.66 -2.69
C LEU A 342 -12.28 12.72 -4.22
N GLN A 343 -12.05 11.61 -4.91
CA GLN A 343 -12.15 11.52 -6.37
C GLN A 343 -13.59 11.74 -6.84
N TYR A 344 -14.58 11.46 -5.99
CA TYR A 344 -16.00 11.70 -6.24
C TYR A 344 -16.50 13.05 -5.70
N GLY A 345 -15.60 13.87 -5.17
CA GLY A 345 -15.91 15.20 -4.66
C GLY A 345 -16.51 15.20 -3.26
N ILE A 346 -16.23 14.17 -2.47
CA ILE A 346 -16.64 14.05 -1.08
C ILE A 346 -15.44 14.20 -0.16
N ILE A 347 -15.52 15.14 0.77
CA ILE A 347 -14.53 15.28 1.83
C ILE A 347 -14.79 14.18 2.86
N PRO A 348 -13.90 13.18 3.00
CA PRO A 348 -14.12 12.07 3.92
C PRO A 348 -13.96 12.49 5.38
N VAL A 349 -14.73 11.82 6.25
CA VAL A 349 -14.55 11.84 7.70
C VAL A 349 -13.87 10.53 8.11
N ILE A 350 -12.85 10.62 8.95
CA ILE A 350 -12.16 9.46 9.55
C ILE A 350 -12.03 9.63 11.06
N GLY A 351 -11.73 8.53 11.77
CA GLY A 351 -11.34 8.57 13.17
C GLY A 351 -9.85 8.96 13.35
N PRO A 352 -9.35 8.97 14.62
CA PRO A 352 -8.01 9.48 14.93
C PRO A 352 -6.87 8.56 14.48
N HIS A 353 -7.16 7.31 14.13
CA HIS A 353 -6.16 6.28 13.81
C HIS A 353 -6.03 6.06 12.30
N TRP A 354 -5.13 6.78 11.63
CA TRP A 354 -4.90 6.69 10.18
C TRP A 354 -3.43 6.56 9.80
N ASP A 355 -2.65 5.88 10.63
CA ASP A 355 -1.19 5.73 10.49
C ASP A 355 -0.75 5.09 9.17
N ASN A 356 -1.57 4.21 8.59
CA ASN A 356 -1.29 3.61 7.27
C ASN A 356 -1.32 4.64 6.14
N PHE A 357 -1.97 5.78 6.36
CA PHE A 357 -2.14 6.84 5.37
C PHE A 357 -1.39 8.14 5.70
N LYS A 358 -0.59 8.18 6.77
CA LYS A 358 0.27 9.34 7.09
C LYS A 358 1.24 9.73 5.98
N TRP A 359 1.48 8.82 5.04
CA TRP A 359 2.26 9.10 3.84
C TRP A 359 1.60 10.14 2.91
N VAL A 360 0.31 10.36 3.03
CA VAL A 360 -0.42 11.39 2.27
C VAL A 360 0.04 12.80 2.68
N GLY A 361 0.47 12.96 3.93
CA GLY A 361 0.89 14.24 4.51
C GLY A 361 -0.20 14.87 5.39
N PRO A 362 0.19 15.60 6.42
CA PRO A 362 -0.76 16.31 7.30
C PRO A 362 -1.48 17.46 6.59
N GLU A 363 -0.94 17.94 5.48
CA GLU A 363 -1.49 19.02 4.67
C GLU A 363 -2.88 18.69 4.13
N VAL A 364 -3.21 17.40 3.93
CA VAL A 364 -4.55 16.98 3.50
C VAL A 364 -5.64 17.43 4.46
N VAL A 365 -5.33 17.49 5.76
CA VAL A 365 -6.24 18.01 6.79
C VAL A 365 -6.23 19.54 6.79
N ALA A 366 -5.06 20.16 6.71
CA ALA A 366 -4.90 21.62 6.71
C ALA A 366 -5.58 22.26 5.48
N GLU A 367 -5.53 21.61 4.31
CA GLU A 367 -6.19 22.04 3.09
C GLU A 367 -7.70 21.70 3.07
N GLY A 368 -8.23 21.12 4.15
CA GLY A 368 -9.65 20.81 4.29
C GLY A 368 -10.15 19.60 3.48
N LEU A 369 -9.25 18.82 2.88
CA LEU A 369 -9.57 17.63 2.09
C LEU A 369 -9.81 16.39 2.93
N LEU A 370 -9.61 16.46 4.24
CA LEU A 370 -9.86 15.38 5.19
C LEU A 370 -10.36 15.95 6.51
N LYS A 371 -11.42 15.36 7.08
CA LYS A 371 -11.89 15.67 8.41
C LYS A 371 -11.55 14.53 9.36
N VAL A 372 -10.85 14.82 10.45
CA VAL A 372 -10.49 13.85 11.47
C VAL A 372 -11.36 14.05 12.70
N ALA A 373 -12.16 13.06 13.04
CA ALA A 373 -13.00 13.05 14.24
C ALA A 373 -12.25 12.39 15.40
N ALA A 374 -12.32 12.96 16.60
CA ALA A 374 -11.70 12.38 17.78
C ALA A 374 -12.41 11.10 18.26
N ASN A 375 -13.72 10.97 17.96
CA ASN A 375 -14.56 9.83 18.32
C ASN A 375 -15.76 9.73 17.36
N TRP A 376 -16.60 8.72 17.56
CA TRP A 376 -17.77 8.48 16.70
C TRP A 376 -18.84 9.61 16.84
N GLN A 377 -18.99 10.25 17.99
CA GLN A 377 -19.92 11.37 18.19
C GLN A 377 -19.54 12.55 17.30
N GLN A 378 -18.27 12.97 17.36
CA GLN A 378 -17.79 14.03 16.50
C GLN A 378 -17.87 13.64 15.00
N ALA A 379 -17.73 12.35 14.67
CA ALA A 379 -17.93 11.91 13.28
C ALA A 379 -19.39 12.13 12.83
N VAL A 380 -20.38 11.88 13.69
CA VAL A 380 -21.80 12.22 13.42
C VAL A 380 -21.97 13.70 13.10
N ASP A 381 -21.41 14.59 13.95
CA ASP A 381 -21.52 16.03 13.75
C ASP A 381 -20.91 16.49 12.42
N LEU A 382 -19.74 15.94 12.08
CA LEU A 382 -19.05 16.27 10.83
C LEU A 382 -19.82 15.77 9.60
N LEU A 383 -20.39 14.56 9.66
CA LEU A 383 -21.19 13.98 8.58
C LEU A 383 -22.50 14.73 8.39
N ALA A 384 -23.18 15.07 9.48
CA ALA A 384 -24.44 15.83 9.43
C ALA A 384 -24.21 17.23 8.84
N ARG A 385 -23.12 17.91 9.21
CA ARG A 385 -22.71 19.20 8.61
C ARG A 385 -22.42 19.03 7.11
N ALA A 386 -21.70 17.99 6.70
CA ALA A 386 -21.40 17.75 5.30
C ALA A 386 -22.66 17.60 4.44
N VAL A 387 -23.68 16.93 4.98
CA VAL A 387 -25.00 16.81 4.31
C VAL A 387 -25.70 18.17 4.24
N ALA A 388 -25.67 18.96 5.30
CA ALA A 388 -26.37 20.27 5.36
C ALA A 388 -25.71 21.35 4.47
N GLU A 389 -24.38 21.37 4.42
CA GLU A 389 -23.62 22.44 3.75
C GLU A 389 -23.57 22.30 2.22
N LYS A 390 -23.88 21.12 1.65
CA LYS A 390 -23.89 20.82 0.20
C LYS A 390 -22.75 21.48 -0.58
N GLY A 391 -21.51 21.19 -0.18
CA GLY A 391 -20.32 21.77 -0.80
C GLY A 391 -20.21 21.45 -2.30
N SER A 392 -19.45 22.27 -3.04
CA SER A 392 -19.19 22.05 -4.46
C SER A 392 -18.36 20.79 -4.69
N ARG A 393 -18.96 19.71 -5.14
CA ARG A 393 -18.26 18.47 -5.53
C ARG A 393 -17.18 18.72 -6.58
N ALA A 394 -17.45 19.61 -7.54
CA ALA A 394 -16.48 19.98 -8.57
C ALA A 394 -15.27 20.68 -7.95
N GLY A 395 -15.49 21.57 -6.97
CA GLY A 395 -14.41 22.23 -6.22
C GLY A 395 -13.57 21.26 -5.43
N VAL A 396 -14.20 20.31 -4.70
CA VAL A 396 -13.48 19.28 -3.95
C VAL A 396 -12.69 18.36 -4.89
N ARG A 397 -13.24 17.93 -6.02
CA ARG A 397 -12.51 17.12 -7.01
C ARG A 397 -11.32 17.87 -7.58
N ALA A 398 -11.47 19.16 -7.90
CA ALA A 398 -10.37 19.97 -8.42
C ALA A 398 -9.26 20.14 -7.38
N ALA A 399 -9.61 20.46 -6.13
CA ALA A 399 -8.66 20.58 -5.03
C ALA A 399 -7.93 19.25 -4.74
N ALA A 400 -8.66 18.13 -4.71
CA ALA A 400 -8.08 16.79 -4.54
C ALA A 400 -7.13 16.44 -5.68
N ARG A 401 -7.49 16.75 -6.93
CA ARG A 401 -6.64 16.54 -8.11
C ARG A 401 -5.36 17.37 -7.98
N ASN A 402 -5.47 18.65 -7.69
CA ASN A 402 -4.30 19.52 -7.50
C ASN A 402 -3.38 19.02 -6.40
N TYR A 403 -3.97 18.56 -5.27
CA TYR A 403 -3.23 17.97 -4.16
C TYR A 403 -2.43 16.74 -4.59
N ILE A 404 -3.05 15.83 -5.33
CA ILE A 404 -2.45 14.60 -5.82
C ILE A 404 -1.38 14.90 -6.87
N ASP A 405 -1.70 15.74 -7.88
CA ASP A 405 -0.82 16.05 -9.01
C ASP A 405 0.46 16.77 -8.56
N ALA A 406 0.37 17.65 -7.57
CA ALA A 406 1.54 18.30 -6.97
C ALA A 406 2.50 17.32 -6.26
N ARG A 407 2.01 16.11 -5.92
CA ARG A 407 2.78 15.07 -5.22
C ARG A 407 3.16 13.88 -6.09
N ARG A 408 2.86 13.92 -7.40
CA ARG A 408 3.24 12.89 -8.39
C ARG A 408 4.70 12.97 -8.79
N GLY A 409 5.17 11.97 -9.51
CA GLY A 409 6.51 11.87 -10.09
C GLY A 409 7.45 10.93 -9.34
N GLY A 410 6.95 10.23 -8.33
CA GLY A 410 7.72 9.27 -7.55
C GLY A 410 8.28 8.13 -8.41
N THR A 411 7.45 7.51 -9.25
CA THR A 411 7.85 6.43 -10.15
C THR A 411 8.89 6.89 -11.16
N ARG A 412 8.73 8.10 -11.72
CA ARG A 412 9.72 8.70 -12.63
C ARG A 412 11.06 8.92 -11.92
N ARG A 413 11.04 9.44 -10.70
CA ARG A 413 12.25 9.67 -9.89
C ARG A 413 12.94 8.35 -9.54
N ALA A 414 12.17 7.32 -9.15
CA ALA A 414 12.66 5.97 -8.90
C ALA A 414 13.32 5.36 -10.14
N CYS A 415 12.67 5.44 -11.31
CA CYS A 415 13.20 4.96 -12.57
C CYS A 415 14.52 5.65 -12.94
N GLN A 416 14.62 6.97 -12.79
CA GLN A 416 15.85 7.73 -13.05
C GLN A 416 17.01 7.23 -12.17
N SER A 417 16.75 6.94 -10.89
CA SER A 417 17.76 6.37 -9.99
C SER A 417 18.22 4.99 -10.47
N VAL A 418 17.30 4.09 -10.84
CA VAL A 418 17.66 2.76 -11.36
C VAL A 418 18.52 2.88 -12.63
N LEU A 419 18.11 3.69 -13.61
CA LEU A 419 18.82 3.86 -14.88
C LEU A 419 20.22 4.46 -14.68
N LYS A 420 20.40 5.36 -13.72
CA LYS A 420 21.71 5.91 -13.33
C LYS A 420 22.72 4.81 -12.98
N TYR A 421 22.27 3.80 -12.22
CA TYR A 421 23.15 2.70 -11.78
C TYR A 421 23.25 1.55 -12.79
N LEU A 422 22.40 1.50 -13.81
CA LEU A 422 22.50 0.55 -14.91
C LEU A 422 23.50 0.99 -15.99
N LYS A 423 23.77 2.29 -16.11
CA LYS A 423 24.79 2.77 -17.05
C LYS A 423 26.16 2.21 -16.65
N PRO A 424 27.01 1.81 -17.62
CA PRO A 424 28.42 1.53 -17.34
C PRO A 424 29.03 2.75 -16.64
N VAL A 425 29.80 2.51 -15.58
CA VAL A 425 30.63 3.59 -15.01
C VAL A 425 31.66 3.94 -16.07
N ASP A 426 31.53 5.10 -16.69
CA ASP A 426 32.57 5.65 -17.56
C ASP A 426 33.82 5.85 -16.70
N ARG A 427 34.82 4.97 -16.87
CA ARG A 427 36.06 4.99 -16.07
C ARG A 427 36.98 6.16 -16.45
N THR A 428 36.50 7.09 -17.28
CA THR A 428 37.29 8.23 -17.78
C THR A 428 37.26 9.47 -16.88
N GLU A 429 36.48 9.49 -15.80
CA GLU A 429 36.44 10.65 -14.88
C GLU A 429 37.41 10.57 -13.68
N TRP A 430 38.30 9.58 -13.62
CA TRP A 430 39.40 9.53 -12.63
C TRP A 430 40.71 9.57 -13.39
N GLY A 431 40.92 10.67 -14.12
CA GLY A 431 42.18 11.02 -14.71
C GLY A 431 43.00 11.84 -13.71
N ASP A 432 44.20 11.32 -13.49
CA ASP A 432 45.43 11.94 -12.93
C ASP A 432 45.36 12.56 -11.54
#